data_73130cabf241abafd36a8ce46f5fee1e
#
_entry.id   73130cabf241abafd36a8ce46f5fee1e
#
_cell.length_a   1.000
_cell.length_b   1.000
_cell.length_c   1.000
_cell.angle_alpha   90.00
_cell.angle_beta   90.00
_cell.angle_gamma   90.00
#
_symmetry.space_group_name_H-M   'P 1'
#
loop_
_entity.id
_entity.type
_entity.pdbx_description
1 polymer ?
#
loop_
_entity_poly.entity_id
_entity_poly.type
_entity_poly.pdbx_seq_one_letter_code
_entity_poly.pdbx_strand_id
1 'polypeptide(L)'
;MLVRFAYLCMIITDNMKFVHISDLHIGKRVNEKSLMEEQKHILERICSIVEEEKPDAVLIAGDVYDKPVPSGEAVMLFDSFLARLSGLSGHIFIISGNHDSAERIAFAGRIMDGMGIHLSPVYNGDLKPVRMNDPFGEIHIYMLPYVRPAQVRHILPEEDKEKVTDYDSAVRTAIGLMKPDKSVRNILITHQFVTGSSRSGSEDTNVGGLDNVDVSAFDDFDYVALGHLHRPQDCSVERVRYCGSPLKYSFSEVDDIKSVTVVTLEEKGKIERRFIRLVPLHDWHDIRGTYEELTSRDYYIGTPYQEDFTRITLTDETDIPDAVGKLRTIYHNLMELRYDNKRTRAGYSVIEGTADVERKSPLELFEELYRKQNADGLDKVQSEYLSQKIAKIWEGIE
;
A
#
# COMPACT_ATOMS: atom_id res chain seq x y z
N MET A 1 30.07 -37.87 32.48
CA MET A 1 30.43 -37.66 31.04
C MET A 1 29.22 -37.64 30.11
N LEU A 2 28.00 -37.85 30.57
CA LEU A 2 26.76 -37.89 29.78
C LEU A 2 25.93 -36.60 29.82
N VAL A 3 26.24 -35.63 30.68
CA VAL A 3 25.49 -34.36 30.82
C VAL A 3 26.00 -33.25 29.89
N ARG A 4 27.19 -33.41 29.29
CA ARG A 4 27.76 -32.47 28.33
C ARG A 4 27.29 -32.68 26.88
N PHE A 5 26.65 -33.80 26.56
CA PHE A 5 26.14 -34.09 25.20
C PHE A 5 24.70 -33.60 24.95
N ALA A 6 23.93 -33.33 25.99
CA ALA A 6 22.57 -32.78 25.86
C ALA A 6 22.51 -31.28 25.59
N TYR A 7 23.60 -30.53 25.84
CA TYR A 7 23.69 -29.09 25.56
C TYR A 7 24.16 -28.78 24.13
N LEU A 8 24.57 -29.79 23.35
CA LEU A 8 25.10 -29.60 21.99
C LEU A 8 24.09 -29.92 20.88
N CYS A 9 22.85 -30.28 21.22
CA CYS A 9 21.76 -30.56 20.28
C CYS A 9 20.63 -29.52 20.25
N MET A 10 20.81 -28.39 20.92
CA MET A 10 20.01 -27.20 20.66
C MET A 10 20.86 -26.20 19.85
N ILE A 11 21.34 -26.60 18.70
CA ILE A 11 21.51 -25.66 17.60
C ILE A 11 20.08 -25.37 17.17
N ILE A 12 19.48 -24.37 17.80
CA ILE A 12 18.31 -23.72 17.29
C ILE A 12 18.75 -23.21 15.91
N THR A 13 18.31 -23.88 14.87
CA THR A 13 18.38 -23.35 13.52
C THR A 13 17.36 -22.22 13.48
N ASP A 14 17.74 -21.04 13.97
CA ASP A 14 16.90 -19.86 13.85
C ASP A 14 16.90 -19.48 12.37
N ASN A 15 15.82 -19.90 11.69
CA ASN A 15 15.52 -19.48 10.33
C ASN A 15 15.37 -17.97 10.31
N MET A 16 15.88 -17.31 9.27
CA MET A 16 15.72 -15.86 9.12
C MET A 16 14.24 -15.49 9.07
N LYS A 17 13.82 -14.63 9.99
CA LYS A 17 12.43 -14.20 10.14
C LYS A 17 12.30 -12.72 9.84
N PHE A 18 11.31 -12.37 9.02
CA PHE A 18 10.99 -11.01 8.64
C PHE A 18 9.56 -10.64 9.02
N VAL A 19 9.36 -9.42 9.45
CA VAL A 19 8.04 -8.78 9.56
C VAL A 19 7.89 -7.82 8.39
N HIS A 20 6.88 -8.03 7.55
CA HIS A 20 6.57 -7.19 6.39
C HIS A 20 5.31 -6.36 6.66
N ILE A 21 5.45 -5.06 6.55
CA ILE A 21 4.41 -4.03 6.64
C ILE A 21 4.60 -3.01 5.51
N SER A 22 3.55 -2.28 5.16
CA SER A 22 3.59 -1.21 4.15
C SER A 22 2.43 -0.23 4.34
N ASP A 23 2.39 0.83 3.54
CA ASP A 23 1.24 1.72 3.37
C ASP A 23 0.75 2.28 4.72
N LEU A 24 1.71 2.78 5.52
CA LEU A 24 1.42 3.35 6.85
C LEU A 24 0.61 4.64 6.73
N HIS A 25 0.84 5.42 5.66
CA HIS A 25 0.18 6.69 5.37
C HIS A 25 0.05 7.59 6.60
N ILE A 26 1.12 7.73 7.39
CA ILE A 26 1.08 8.51 8.62
C ILE A 26 0.68 9.97 8.32
N GLY A 27 -0.33 10.45 9.05
CA GLY A 27 -0.95 11.75 8.81
C GLY A 27 -2.21 11.70 7.93
N LYS A 28 -2.69 10.49 7.58
CA LYS A 28 -3.93 10.30 6.79
C LYS A 28 -5.13 10.95 7.43
N ARG A 29 -5.93 11.60 6.57
CA ARG A 29 -7.24 12.11 6.92
C ARG A 29 -8.27 11.51 5.97
N VAL A 30 -9.41 11.10 6.50
CA VAL A 30 -10.53 10.60 5.71
C VAL A 30 -11.78 11.40 6.08
N ASN A 31 -12.48 11.93 5.10
CA ASN A 31 -13.65 12.81 5.30
C ASN A 31 -13.37 13.88 6.37
N GLU A 32 -12.23 14.57 6.24
CA GLU A 32 -11.73 15.62 7.15
C GLU A 32 -11.35 15.13 8.56
N LYS A 33 -11.64 13.89 8.93
CA LYS A 33 -11.25 13.31 10.22
C LYS A 33 -9.79 12.84 10.18
N SER A 34 -9.00 13.26 11.17
CA SER A 34 -7.63 12.77 11.35
C SER A 34 -7.65 11.34 11.89
N LEU A 35 -6.78 10.48 11.34
CA LEU A 35 -6.61 9.11 11.82
C LEU A 35 -5.35 8.96 12.71
N MET A 36 -4.77 10.05 13.20
CA MET A 36 -3.50 10.02 13.96
C MET A 36 -3.58 9.13 15.21
N GLU A 37 -4.68 9.15 15.96
CA GLU A 37 -4.84 8.30 17.15
C GLU A 37 -4.95 6.81 16.77
N GLU A 38 -5.68 6.51 15.69
CA GLU A 38 -5.73 5.15 15.11
C GLU A 38 -4.35 4.68 14.69
N GLN A 39 -3.61 5.56 14.02
CA GLN A 39 -2.26 5.27 13.53
C GLN A 39 -1.29 5.06 14.69
N LYS A 40 -1.36 5.87 15.72
CA LYS A 40 -0.57 5.68 16.94
C LYS A 40 -0.84 4.32 17.58
N HIS A 41 -2.11 3.98 17.78
CA HIS A 41 -2.52 2.70 18.37
C HIS A 41 -2.01 1.51 17.55
N ILE A 42 -2.19 1.55 16.21
CA ILE A 42 -1.82 0.42 15.36
C ILE A 42 -0.30 0.25 15.25
N LEU A 43 0.47 1.36 15.25
CA LEU A 43 1.93 1.31 15.28
C LEU A 43 2.45 0.74 16.61
N GLU A 44 1.81 1.07 17.74
CA GLU A 44 2.11 0.45 19.04
C GLU A 44 1.82 -1.06 19.02
N ARG A 45 0.70 -1.49 18.40
CA ARG A 45 0.39 -2.92 18.24
C ARG A 45 1.41 -3.63 17.33
N ILE A 46 1.86 -2.99 16.24
CA ILE A 46 2.92 -3.54 15.39
C ILE A 46 4.22 -3.72 16.19
N CYS A 47 4.62 -2.75 17.01
CA CYS A 47 5.77 -2.89 17.88
C CYS A 47 5.63 -4.08 18.84
N SER A 48 4.44 -4.29 19.42
CA SER A 48 4.18 -5.45 20.31
C SER A 48 4.31 -6.78 19.56
N ILE A 49 3.83 -6.83 18.29
CA ILE A 49 4.00 -8.00 17.43
C ILE A 49 5.49 -8.26 17.14
N VAL A 50 6.25 -7.22 16.82
CA VAL A 50 7.71 -7.36 16.59
C VAL A 50 8.42 -7.85 17.85
N GLU A 51 8.04 -7.38 19.04
CA GLU A 51 8.60 -7.83 20.32
C GLU A 51 8.25 -9.30 20.62
N GLU A 52 7.03 -9.74 20.30
CA GLU A 52 6.58 -11.13 20.44
C GLU A 52 7.29 -12.07 19.44
N GLU A 53 7.37 -11.65 18.19
CA GLU A 53 7.92 -12.43 17.07
C GLU A 53 9.43 -12.47 17.02
N LYS A 54 10.11 -11.44 17.53
CA LYS A 54 11.56 -11.28 17.51
C LYS A 54 12.15 -11.54 16.12
N PRO A 55 11.72 -10.79 15.09
CA PRO A 55 12.24 -10.98 13.75
C PRO A 55 13.68 -10.47 13.64
N ASP A 56 14.44 -11.04 12.73
CA ASP A 56 15.77 -10.57 12.37
C ASP A 56 15.70 -9.21 11.66
N ALA A 57 14.62 -8.97 10.89
CA ALA A 57 14.39 -7.70 10.25
C ALA A 57 12.90 -7.34 10.10
N VAL A 58 12.65 -6.01 10.03
CA VAL A 58 11.36 -5.42 9.65
C VAL A 58 11.48 -4.79 8.27
N LEU A 59 10.58 -5.17 7.36
CA LEU A 59 10.51 -4.65 5.99
C LEU A 59 9.32 -3.69 5.90
N ILE A 60 9.58 -2.40 5.59
CA ILE A 60 8.58 -1.36 5.39
C ILE A 60 8.55 -1.00 3.90
N ALA A 61 7.56 -1.55 3.19
CA ALA A 61 7.51 -1.51 1.73
C ALA A 61 6.82 -0.24 1.19
N GLY A 62 7.23 0.94 1.65
CA GLY A 62 6.83 2.25 1.12
C GLY A 62 5.55 2.83 1.70
N ASP A 63 5.20 4.02 1.24
CA ASP A 63 4.11 4.88 1.69
C ASP A 63 4.08 5.05 3.21
N VAL A 64 5.24 5.51 3.73
CA VAL A 64 5.40 5.83 5.15
C VAL A 64 4.48 6.99 5.54
N TYR A 65 4.46 8.04 4.73
CA TYR A 65 3.63 9.21 4.94
C TYR A 65 2.49 9.30 3.91
N ASP A 66 1.39 9.93 4.33
CA ASP A 66 0.25 10.18 3.42
C ASP A 66 0.57 11.22 2.33
N LYS A 67 1.58 12.06 2.55
CA LYS A 67 1.95 13.15 1.63
C LYS A 67 3.47 13.34 1.56
N PRO A 68 4.00 13.80 0.41
CA PRO A 68 5.44 14.06 0.25
C PRO A 68 5.99 15.10 1.23
N VAL A 69 5.13 15.98 1.74
CA VAL A 69 5.44 16.94 2.82
C VAL A 69 4.55 16.62 4.03
N PRO A 70 4.99 15.73 4.92
CA PRO A 70 4.22 15.35 6.10
C PRO A 70 4.14 16.50 7.11
N SER A 71 3.12 16.48 7.97
CA SER A 71 3.04 17.38 9.13
C SER A 71 4.13 17.06 10.16
N GLY A 72 4.49 18.03 10.98
CA GLY A 72 5.45 17.79 12.08
C GLY A 72 4.98 16.68 13.04
N GLU A 73 3.68 16.58 13.29
CA GLU A 73 3.08 15.53 14.11
C GLU A 73 3.27 14.13 13.48
N ALA A 74 3.07 14.00 12.16
CA ALA A 74 3.32 12.75 11.45
C ALA A 74 4.80 12.34 11.50
N VAL A 75 5.71 13.30 11.36
CA VAL A 75 7.15 13.05 11.47
C VAL A 75 7.51 12.56 12.88
N MET A 76 7.00 13.21 13.92
CA MET A 76 7.25 12.80 15.32
C MET A 76 6.67 11.41 15.63
N LEU A 77 5.51 11.07 15.08
CA LEU A 77 4.92 9.74 15.27
C LEU A 77 5.79 8.67 14.61
N PHE A 78 6.25 8.90 13.38
CA PHE A 78 7.14 7.96 12.70
C PHE A 78 8.51 7.84 13.38
N ASP A 79 9.09 8.94 13.84
CA ASP A 79 10.34 8.95 14.61
C ASP A 79 10.22 8.09 15.87
N SER A 80 9.15 8.26 16.65
CA SER A 80 8.89 7.47 17.86
C SER A 80 8.70 5.98 17.56
N PHE A 81 8.00 5.66 16.46
CA PHE A 81 7.81 4.29 16.00
C PHE A 81 9.14 3.65 15.58
N LEU A 82 9.94 4.35 14.77
CA LEU A 82 11.24 3.88 14.29
C LEU A 82 12.24 3.69 15.44
N ALA A 83 12.28 4.63 16.38
CA ALA A 83 13.11 4.52 17.58
C ALA A 83 12.75 3.30 18.42
N ARG A 84 11.45 2.99 18.57
CA ARG A 84 11.02 1.78 19.28
C ARG A 84 11.37 0.51 18.51
N LEU A 85 11.13 0.46 17.20
CA LEU A 85 11.47 -0.69 16.35
C LEU A 85 12.96 -1.00 16.37
N SER A 86 13.83 0.02 16.37
CA SER A 86 15.30 -0.15 16.41
C SER A 86 15.80 -0.83 17.67
N GLY A 87 15.02 -0.78 18.76
CA GLY A 87 15.29 -1.53 19.99
C GLY A 87 14.75 -2.96 20.00
N LEU A 88 13.94 -3.35 19.01
CA LEU A 88 13.22 -4.63 18.95
C LEU A 88 13.71 -5.56 17.84
N SER A 89 14.34 -5.02 16.80
CA SER A 89 14.81 -5.79 15.63
C SER A 89 16.23 -5.36 15.27
N GLY A 90 17.05 -6.32 14.83
CA GLY A 90 18.43 -6.06 14.43
C GLY A 90 18.55 -5.24 13.15
N HIS A 91 17.59 -5.37 12.25
CA HIS A 91 17.57 -4.65 10.98
C HIS A 91 16.18 -4.10 10.67
N ILE A 92 16.12 -2.91 10.09
CA ILE A 92 14.90 -2.27 9.58
C ILE A 92 15.18 -1.78 8.17
N PHE A 93 14.38 -2.22 7.21
CA PHE A 93 14.49 -1.82 5.82
C PHE A 93 13.29 -0.95 5.45
N ILE A 94 13.54 0.23 4.90
CA ILE A 94 12.49 1.21 4.55
C ILE A 94 12.73 1.70 3.13
N ILE A 95 11.73 1.56 2.28
CA ILE A 95 11.74 2.17 0.95
C ILE A 95 10.71 3.31 0.88
N SER A 96 10.85 4.22 -0.07
CA SER A 96 9.81 5.21 -0.39
C SER A 96 8.78 4.61 -1.35
N GLY A 97 7.50 4.93 -1.10
CA GLY A 97 6.39 4.67 -2.01
C GLY A 97 6.09 5.87 -2.92
N ASN A 98 4.89 5.88 -3.54
CA ASN A 98 4.49 6.96 -4.45
C ASN A 98 3.97 8.21 -3.74
N HIS A 99 3.52 8.10 -2.48
CA HIS A 99 3.12 9.21 -1.62
C HIS A 99 4.31 9.88 -0.92
N ASP A 100 5.43 9.18 -0.80
CA ASP A 100 6.61 9.69 -0.11
C ASP A 100 7.47 10.60 -1.01
N SER A 101 8.24 11.52 -0.37
CA SER A 101 9.43 12.09 -1.01
C SER A 101 10.61 11.16 -0.80
N ALA A 102 11.15 10.59 -1.89
CA ALA A 102 12.30 9.70 -1.84
C ALA A 102 13.52 10.36 -1.16
N GLU A 103 13.72 11.69 -1.36
CA GLU A 103 14.80 12.44 -0.74
C GLU A 103 14.64 12.55 0.78
N ARG A 104 13.39 12.69 1.26
CA ARG A 104 13.10 12.78 2.70
C ARG A 104 13.24 11.43 3.38
N ILE A 105 12.79 10.34 2.74
CA ILE A 105 12.99 8.98 3.25
C ILE A 105 14.49 8.65 3.26
N ALA A 106 15.26 8.99 2.23
CA ALA A 106 16.69 8.74 2.14
C ALA A 106 17.54 9.61 3.09
N PHE A 107 16.92 10.61 3.75
CA PHE A 107 17.67 11.54 4.62
C PHE A 107 18.39 10.80 5.76
N ALA A 108 19.65 11.13 5.95
CA ALA A 108 20.54 10.53 6.95
C ALA A 108 20.80 9.00 6.78
N GLY A 109 20.35 8.37 5.66
CA GLY A 109 20.46 6.93 5.46
C GLY A 109 21.86 6.37 5.67
N ARG A 110 22.92 7.06 5.18
CA ARG A 110 24.31 6.62 5.38
C ARG A 110 24.77 6.59 6.84
N ILE A 111 24.13 7.39 7.70
CA ILE A 111 24.43 7.40 9.15
C ILE A 111 23.66 6.28 9.82
N MET A 112 22.39 6.11 9.46
CA MET A 112 21.48 5.12 10.04
C MET A 112 21.82 3.69 9.65
N ASP A 113 22.43 3.48 8.48
CA ASP A 113 22.88 2.17 7.99
C ASP A 113 23.82 1.46 8.98
N GLY A 114 24.73 2.22 9.61
CA GLY A 114 25.59 1.69 10.68
C GLY A 114 24.85 1.28 11.96
N MET A 115 23.58 1.61 12.09
CA MET A 115 22.72 1.27 13.23
C MET A 115 21.71 0.16 12.87
N GLY A 116 21.85 -0.47 11.69
CA GLY A 116 20.92 -1.50 11.19
C GLY A 116 19.61 -0.93 10.59
N ILE A 117 19.53 0.38 10.37
CA ILE A 117 18.36 1.02 9.72
C ILE A 117 18.75 1.38 8.29
N HIS A 118 18.24 0.62 7.34
CA HIS A 118 18.56 0.72 5.93
C HIS A 118 17.44 1.50 5.20
N LEU A 119 17.75 2.71 4.76
CA LEU A 119 16.82 3.55 4.00
C LEU A 119 17.17 3.47 2.52
N SER A 120 16.17 3.22 1.65
CA SER A 120 16.41 3.22 0.21
C SER A 120 16.92 4.59 -0.24
N PRO A 121 17.98 4.64 -1.05
CA PRO A 121 18.41 5.88 -1.66
C PRO A 121 17.34 6.37 -2.67
N VAL A 122 17.44 7.64 -3.05
CA VAL A 122 16.77 8.09 -4.29
C VAL A 122 17.29 7.23 -5.45
N TYR A 123 16.37 6.73 -6.27
CA TYR A 123 16.73 5.81 -7.34
C TYR A 123 17.75 6.43 -8.31
N ASN A 124 18.89 5.78 -8.45
CA ASN A 124 20.00 6.21 -9.28
C ASN A 124 20.57 5.07 -10.17
N GLY A 125 19.91 3.91 -10.18
CA GLY A 125 20.32 2.72 -10.92
C GLY A 125 21.38 1.85 -10.25
N ASP A 126 22.02 2.29 -9.16
CA ASP A 126 23.03 1.52 -8.42
C ASP A 126 22.46 1.05 -7.07
N LEU A 127 21.53 0.10 -7.12
CA LEU A 127 20.93 -0.49 -5.93
C LEU A 127 21.67 -1.79 -5.57
N LYS A 128 22.49 -1.73 -4.53
CA LYS A 128 23.22 -2.90 -4.01
C LYS A 128 22.42 -3.57 -2.89
N PRO A 129 22.48 -4.91 -2.79
CA PRO A 129 21.82 -5.60 -1.70
C PRO A 129 22.52 -5.35 -0.36
N VAL A 130 21.74 -5.31 0.69
CA VAL A 130 22.23 -5.54 2.05
C VAL A 130 22.34 -7.05 2.24
N ARG A 131 23.48 -7.51 2.76
CA ARG A 131 23.76 -8.94 2.93
C ARG A 131 23.55 -9.35 4.37
N MET A 132 22.78 -10.41 4.55
CA MET A 132 22.59 -11.09 5.83
C MET A 132 22.97 -12.57 5.70
N ASN A 133 23.16 -13.25 6.82
CA ASN A 133 23.51 -14.67 6.84
C ASN A 133 22.74 -15.37 7.94
N ASP A 134 22.33 -16.60 7.65
CA ASP A 134 21.78 -17.55 8.61
C ASP A 134 22.40 -18.95 8.38
N PRO A 135 21.97 -20.01 9.10
CA PRO A 135 22.49 -21.35 8.90
C PRO A 135 22.34 -21.92 7.48
N PHE A 136 21.39 -21.40 6.68
CA PHE A 136 21.19 -21.81 5.28
C PHE A 136 22.04 -21.01 4.28
N GLY A 137 22.86 -20.07 4.74
CA GLY A 137 23.80 -19.30 3.93
C GLY A 137 23.43 -17.82 3.76
N GLU A 138 23.92 -17.21 2.71
CA GLU A 138 23.78 -15.79 2.44
C GLU A 138 22.37 -15.44 1.93
N ILE A 139 21.88 -14.25 2.34
CA ILE A 139 20.62 -13.65 1.91
C ILE A 139 20.93 -12.24 1.43
N HIS A 140 20.47 -11.90 0.22
CA HIS A 140 20.57 -10.58 -0.35
C HIS A 140 19.22 -9.87 -0.30
N ILE A 141 19.18 -8.71 0.35
CA ILE A 141 17.97 -7.88 0.47
C ILE A 141 18.12 -6.65 -0.40
N TYR A 142 17.30 -6.56 -1.43
CA TYR A 142 17.25 -5.47 -2.39
C TYR A 142 16.11 -4.51 -2.03
N MET A 143 16.39 -3.21 -2.10
CA MET A 143 15.43 -2.14 -1.85
C MET A 143 15.18 -1.34 -3.13
N LEU A 144 14.10 -1.62 -3.83
CA LEU A 144 13.64 -0.87 -5.00
C LEU A 144 12.51 0.08 -4.58
N PRO A 145 12.77 1.38 -4.40
CA PRO A 145 11.70 2.33 -4.12
C PRO A 145 10.69 2.39 -5.29
N TYR A 146 9.59 3.09 -5.08
CA TYR A 146 8.69 3.39 -6.20
C TYR A 146 9.44 4.10 -7.32
N VAL A 147 9.34 3.56 -8.53
CA VAL A 147 9.99 4.14 -9.72
C VAL A 147 9.00 4.38 -10.83
N ARG A 148 9.15 5.53 -11.49
CA ARG A 148 8.42 5.88 -12.71
C ARG A 148 9.30 5.62 -13.93
N PRO A 149 8.71 5.30 -15.09
CA PRO A 149 9.48 5.09 -16.34
C PRO A 149 10.44 6.24 -16.66
N ALA A 150 10.03 7.48 -16.43
CA ALA A 150 10.87 8.66 -16.65
C ALA A 150 12.15 8.67 -15.80
N GLN A 151 12.05 8.25 -14.51
CA GLN A 151 13.20 8.19 -13.61
C GLN A 151 14.20 7.12 -14.08
N VAL A 152 13.71 5.97 -14.54
CA VAL A 152 14.56 4.89 -15.05
C VAL A 152 15.22 5.33 -16.36
N ARG A 153 14.47 5.93 -17.31
CA ARG A 153 15.05 6.50 -18.54
C ARG A 153 16.15 7.52 -18.26
N HIS A 154 15.98 8.36 -17.23
CA HIS A 154 16.93 9.43 -16.93
C HIS A 154 18.34 8.93 -16.63
N ILE A 155 18.49 7.76 -16.04
CA ILE A 155 19.78 7.17 -15.65
C ILE A 155 20.41 6.29 -16.73
N LEU A 156 19.65 5.95 -17.79
CA LEU A 156 20.12 5.06 -18.86
C LEU A 156 20.91 5.83 -19.93
N PRO A 157 21.86 5.14 -20.60
CA PRO A 157 22.44 5.62 -21.86
C PRO A 157 21.35 5.91 -22.89
N GLU A 158 21.58 6.85 -23.81
CA GLU A 158 20.59 7.30 -24.78
C GLU A 158 20.01 6.15 -25.62
N GLU A 159 20.88 5.20 -26.01
CA GLU A 159 20.54 4.00 -26.82
C GLU A 159 19.59 3.02 -26.10
N ASP A 160 19.49 3.07 -24.77
CA ASP A 160 18.67 2.18 -23.96
C ASP A 160 17.34 2.83 -23.48
N LYS A 161 17.21 4.14 -23.59
CA LYS A 161 16.02 4.88 -23.13
C LYS A 161 14.74 4.44 -23.81
N GLU A 162 14.79 4.13 -25.11
CA GLU A 162 13.64 3.68 -25.88
C GLU A 162 13.10 2.30 -25.44
N LYS A 163 13.89 1.51 -24.71
CA LYS A 163 13.48 0.21 -24.18
C LYS A 163 12.54 0.33 -22.99
N VAL A 164 12.50 1.49 -22.34
CA VAL A 164 11.65 1.75 -21.17
C VAL A 164 10.43 2.54 -21.64
N THR A 165 9.34 1.83 -21.93
CA THR A 165 8.10 2.40 -22.48
C THR A 165 7.01 2.57 -21.43
N ASP A 166 7.01 1.72 -20.40
CA ASP A 166 5.98 1.59 -19.39
C ASP A 166 6.57 1.17 -18.03
N TYR A 167 5.73 0.95 -17.04
CA TYR A 167 6.16 0.54 -15.70
C TYR A 167 6.76 -0.86 -15.67
N ASP A 168 6.26 -1.82 -16.46
CA ASP A 168 6.82 -3.16 -16.52
C ASP A 168 8.26 -3.14 -17.02
N SER A 169 8.51 -2.50 -18.15
CA SER A 169 9.84 -2.34 -18.70
C SER A 169 10.78 -1.54 -17.79
N ALA A 170 10.25 -0.54 -17.07
CA ALA A 170 11.02 0.23 -16.09
C ALA A 170 11.47 -0.65 -14.91
N VAL A 171 10.55 -1.41 -14.31
CA VAL A 171 10.87 -2.28 -13.17
C VAL A 171 11.81 -3.42 -13.59
N ARG A 172 11.57 -4.05 -14.75
CA ARG A 172 12.49 -5.07 -15.31
C ARG A 172 13.89 -4.51 -15.54
N THR A 173 13.98 -3.31 -16.07
CA THR A 173 15.27 -2.62 -16.28
C THR A 173 15.96 -2.36 -14.95
N ALA A 174 15.23 -1.83 -13.96
CA ALA A 174 15.76 -1.56 -12.62
C ALA A 174 16.28 -2.85 -11.95
N ILE A 175 15.52 -3.94 -12.00
CA ILE A 175 15.92 -5.26 -11.48
C ILE A 175 17.14 -5.79 -12.26
N GLY A 176 17.15 -5.65 -13.58
CA GLY A 176 18.28 -6.07 -14.42
C GLY A 176 19.60 -5.37 -14.07
N LEU A 177 19.53 -4.09 -13.67
CA LEU A 177 20.70 -3.32 -13.19
C LEU A 177 21.21 -3.80 -11.83
N MET A 178 20.36 -4.34 -10.96
CA MET A 178 20.76 -4.91 -9.67
C MET A 178 21.58 -6.19 -9.82
N LYS A 179 21.39 -6.94 -10.90
CA LYS A 179 22.06 -8.23 -11.19
C LYS A 179 21.98 -9.21 -10.02
N PRO A 180 20.77 -9.63 -9.60
CA PRO A 180 20.62 -10.53 -8.46
C PRO A 180 21.40 -11.82 -8.67
N ASP A 181 22.15 -12.25 -7.65
CA ASP A 181 22.85 -13.52 -7.67
C ASP A 181 21.85 -14.66 -7.43
N LYS A 182 21.55 -15.41 -8.49
CA LYS A 182 20.56 -16.49 -8.45
C LYS A 182 21.01 -17.71 -7.62
N SER A 183 22.28 -17.77 -7.19
CA SER A 183 22.81 -18.87 -6.36
C SER A 183 22.48 -18.69 -4.88
N VAL A 184 22.19 -17.47 -4.43
CA VAL A 184 21.83 -17.12 -3.05
C VAL A 184 20.33 -16.83 -2.92
N ARG A 185 19.84 -16.72 -1.69
CA ARG A 185 18.46 -16.34 -1.41
C ARG A 185 18.31 -14.83 -1.57
N ASN A 186 17.32 -14.41 -2.38
CA ASN A 186 17.08 -13.01 -2.69
C ASN A 186 15.72 -12.55 -2.19
N ILE A 187 15.69 -11.44 -1.49
CA ILE A 187 14.47 -10.75 -1.09
C ILE A 187 14.43 -9.39 -1.80
N LEU A 188 13.29 -9.03 -2.36
CA LEU A 188 13.03 -7.70 -2.89
C LEU A 188 11.99 -7.01 -2.03
N ILE A 189 12.26 -5.75 -1.67
CA ILE A 189 11.27 -4.84 -1.11
C ILE A 189 10.99 -3.82 -2.20
N THR A 190 9.72 -3.69 -2.62
CA THR A 190 9.35 -2.71 -3.66
C THR A 190 7.91 -2.23 -3.48
N HIS A 191 7.57 -1.13 -4.16
CA HIS A 191 6.28 -0.47 -4.07
C HIS A 191 5.75 -0.24 -5.48
N GLN A 192 5.05 -1.24 -6.04
CA GLN A 192 4.60 -1.22 -7.43
C GLN A 192 3.21 -1.88 -7.57
N PHE A 193 2.48 -1.53 -8.62
CA PHE A 193 1.24 -2.23 -8.94
C PHE A 193 1.52 -3.45 -9.83
N VAL A 194 1.14 -4.63 -9.34
CA VAL A 194 1.33 -5.91 -10.06
C VAL A 194 0.02 -6.34 -10.70
N THR A 195 0.06 -6.69 -11.98
CA THR A 195 -1.09 -7.10 -12.78
C THR A 195 -1.86 -8.27 -12.13
N GLY A 196 -3.19 -8.19 -12.17
CA GLY A 196 -4.08 -9.23 -11.62
C GLY A 196 -4.38 -9.08 -10.12
N SER A 197 -3.83 -8.05 -9.46
CA SER A 197 -4.14 -7.71 -8.07
C SER A 197 -5.40 -6.83 -7.97
N SER A 198 -6.12 -6.95 -6.85
CA SER A 198 -7.35 -6.17 -6.59
C SER A 198 -7.01 -4.86 -5.88
N ARG A 199 -7.52 -3.74 -6.39
CA ARG A 199 -7.42 -2.40 -5.78
C ARG A 199 -8.57 -2.14 -4.80
N SER A 200 -8.33 -1.26 -3.84
CA SER A 200 -9.36 -0.62 -3.01
C SER A 200 -9.64 0.82 -3.49
N GLY A 201 -10.60 1.50 -2.88
CA GLY A 201 -10.94 2.88 -3.27
C GLY A 201 -10.07 3.95 -2.59
N SER A 202 -9.06 3.57 -1.83
CA SER A 202 -8.15 4.48 -1.11
C SER A 202 -6.80 4.64 -1.79
N GLU A 203 -6.51 3.83 -2.82
CA GLU A 203 -5.29 3.91 -3.61
C GLU A 203 -5.45 4.92 -4.75
N ASP A 204 -4.39 5.65 -5.05
CA ASP A 204 -4.36 6.53 -6.21
C ASP A 204 -4.43 5.69 -7.49
N THR A 205 -5.48 5.93 -8.28
CA THR A 205 -5.63 5.27 -9.57
C THR A 205 -4.88 6.07 -10.64
N ASN A 206 -3.79 5.52 -11.16
CA ASN A 206 -3.29 5.97 -12.45
C ASN A 206 -4.30 5.56 -13.52
N VAL A 207 -4.92 6.56 -14.13
CA VAL A 207 -5.96 6.35 -15.12
C VAL A 207 -5.35 5.72 -16.37
N GLY A 208 -5.83 4.51 -16.73
CA GLY A 208 -5.41 3.83 -17.96
C GLY A 208 -4.67 2.52 -17.79
N GLY A 209 -4.41 2.05 -16.54
CA GLY A 209 -3.73 0.76 -16.32
C GLY A 209 -2.29 0.70 -16.83
N LEU A 210 -1.64 1.87 -16.98
CA LEU A 210 -0.27 2.01 -17.49
C LEU A 210 0.80 1.66 -16.44
N ASP A 211 0.41 1.51 -15.17
CA ASP A 211 1.28 1.26 -14.03
C ASP A 211 1.46 -0.23 -13.69
N ASN A 212 0.93 -1.11 -14.52
CA ASN A 212 0.96 -2.56 -14.30
C ASN A 212 2.37 -3.14 -14.53
N VAL A 213 2.83 -3.94 -13.57
CA VAL A 213 4.03 -4.77 -13.67
C VAL A 213 3.63 -6.23 -13.69
N ASP A 214 4.14 -7.02 -14.61
CA ASP A 214 3.88 -8.46 -14.67
C ASP A 214 4.66 -9.18 -13.57
N VAL A 215 4.01 -10.14 -12.90
CA VAL A 215 4.60 -10.88 -11.77
C VAL A 215 5.93 -11.58 -12.13
N SER A 216 6.13 -11.96 -13.39
CA SER A 216 7.37 -12.57 -13.87
C SER A 216 8.60 -11.66 -13.81
N ALA A 217 8.41 -10.35 -13.63
CA ALA A 217 9.52 -9.43 -13.36
C ALA A 217 10.28 -9.79 -12.08
N PHE A 218 9.66 -10.54 -11.18
CA PHE A 218 10.18 -10.90 -9.86
C PHE A 218 10.67 -12.35 -9.75
N ASP A 219 10.88 -13.05 -10.86
CA ASP A 219 11.23 -14.49 -10.84
C ASP A 219 12.58 -14.81 -10.17
N ASP A 220 13.47 -13.84 -10.08
CA ASP A 220 14.79 -14.01 -9.47
C ASP A 220 14.80 -13.89 -7.93
N PHE A 221 13.62 -13.65 -7.31
CA PHE A 221 13.49 -13.46 -5.87
C PHE A 221 12.72 -14.59 -5.18
N ASP A 222 13.23 -15.00 -4.02
CA ASP A 222 12.61 -16.02 -3.16
C ASP A 222 11.41 -15.44 -2.38
N TYR A 223 11.43 -14.12 -2.07
CA TYR A 223 10.30 -13.38 -1.53
C TYR A 223 10.30 -11.93 -2.04
N VAL A 224 9.11 -11.42 -2.35
CA VAL A 224 8.90 -10.02 -2.74
C VAL A 224 7.90 -9.37 -1.79
N ALA A 225 8.41 -8.44 -1.00
CA ALA A 225 7.61 -7.61 -0.10
C ALA A 225 7.08 -6.41 -0.85
N LEU A 226 5.79 -6.44 -1.21
CA LEU A 226 5.11 -5.39 -1.95
C LEU A 226 4.35 -4.44 -1.02
N GLY A 227 4.46 -3.13 -1.29
CA GLY A 227 3.52 -2.10 -0.89
C GLY A 227 2.75 -1.57 -2.10
N HIS A 228 1.88 -0.57 -1.89
CA HIS A 228 1.03 0.12 -2.83
C HIS A 228 -0.44 -0.28 -2.75
N LEU A 229 -0.77 -1.55 -2.60
CA LEU A 229 -2.16 -1.98 -2.46
C LEU A 229 -2.52 -2.21 -1.00
N HIS A 230 -3.64 -1.61 -0.57
CA HIS A 230 -4.07 -1.61 0.82
C HIS A 230 -4.71 -2.94 1.25
N ARG A 231 -5.19 -3.76 0.29
CA ARG A 231 -5.73 -5.09 0.57
C ARG A 231 -4.61 -6.12 0.68
N PRO A 232 -4.50 -6.86 1.81
CA PRO A 232 -3.56 -7.99 1.92
C PRO A 232 -3.90 -9.07 0.90
N GLN A 233 -2.96 -9.37 -0.02
CA GLN A 233 -3.20 -10.35 -1.08
C GLN A 233 -1.89 -10.87 -1.69
N ASP A 234 -1.94 -12.07 -2.25
CA ASP A 234 -0.85 -12.63 -3.06
C ASP A 234 -1.04 -12.28 -4.54
N CYS A 235 0.05 -12.09 -5.26
CA CYS A 235 0.05 -11.80 -6.70
C CYS A 235 0.29 -13.08 -7.50
N SER A 236 -0.77 -13.88 -7.75
CA SER A 236 -0.71 -15.13 -8.50
C SER A 236 0.23 -16.21 -7.92
N VAL A 237 1.29 -15.81 -7.22
CA VAL A 237 2.27 -16.69 -6.58
C VAL A 237 2.52 -16.26 -5.14
N GLU A 238 2.66 -17.23 -4.23
CA GLU A 238 2.75 -16.97 -2.79
C GLU A 238 3.97 -16.15 -2.37
N ARG A 239 5.06 -16.21 -3.14
CA ARG A 239 6.29 -15.48 -2.86
C ARG A 239 6.22 -13.98 -3.16
N VAL A 240 5.19 -13.53 -3.89
CA VAL A 240 4.99 -12.11 -4.24
C VAL A 240 3.72 -11.63 -3.56
N ARG A 241 3.86 -10.75 -2.55
CA ARG A 241 2.75 -10.44 -1.66
C ARG A 241 2.67 -8.96 -1.29
N TYR A 242 1.45 -8.44 -1.31
CA TYR A 242 1.04 -7.22 -0.61
C TYR A 242 0.66 -7.55 0.83
N CYS A 243 1.33 -6.95 1.82
CA CYS A 243 0.88 -7.07 3.21
C CYS A 243 -0.37 -6.24 3.48
N GLY A 244 -0.62 -5.23 2.66
CA GLY A 244 -1.69 -4.25 2.79
C GLY A 244 -1.38 -3.18 3.83
N SER A 245 -2.23 -2.16 3.88
CA SER A 245 -2.15 -1.11 4.89
C SER A 245 -2.53 -1.64 6.29
N PRO A 246 -1.96 -1.08 7.37
CA PRO A 246 -2.26 -1.53 8.73
C PRO A 246 -3.65 -1.14 9.21
N LEU A 247 -4.25 -0.14 8.60
CA LEU A 247 -5.61 0.35 8.88
C LEU A 247 -6.43 0.38 7.59
N LYS A 248 -7.75 0.42 7.73
CA LYS A 248 -8.66 0.73 6.62
C LYS A 248 -8.64 2.23 6.38
N TYR A 249 -8.52 2.64 5.13
CA TYR A 249 -8.47 4.06 4.72
C TYR A 249 -9.65 4.46 3.84
N SER A 250 -10.53 3.51 3.52
CA SER A 250 -11.79 3.77 2.81
C SER A 250 -12.86 2.75 3.16
N PHE A 251 -14.13 3.10 2.86
CA PHE A 251 -15.26 2.18 3.02
C PHE A 251 -15.26 1.02 2.01
N SER A 252 -14.43 1.04 0.99
CA SER A 252 -14.23 -0.12 0.11
C SER A 252 -13.41 -1.23 0.77
N GLU A 253 -12.78 -0.95 1.91
CA GLU A 253 -11.96 -1.87 2.69
C GLU A 253 -12.69 -2.44 3.93
N VAL A 254 -14.01 -2.17 4.07
CA VAL A 254 -14.80 -2.58 5.25
C VAL A 254 -14.65 -4.07 5.57
N ASP A 255 -14.64 -4.90 4.52
CA ASP A 255 -14.52 -6.36 4.64
C ASP A 255 -13.08 -6.86 4.73
N ASP A 256 -12.09 -5.99 4.60
CA ASP A 256 -10.68 -6.38 4.63
C ASP A 256 -10.22 -6.69 6.05
N ILE A 257 -9.49 -7.78 6.21
CA ILE A 257 -8.80 -8.13 7.45
C ILE A 257 -7.36 -7.63 7.35
N LYS A 258 -7.06 -6.54 8.06
CA LYS A 258 -5.72 -5.98 8.11
C LYS A 258 -4.79 -6.85 8.95
N SER A 259 -3.55 -7.00 8.49
CA SER A 259 -2.59 -7.92 9.12
C SER A 259 -1.14 -7.52 8.89
N VAL A 260 -0.28 -7.96 9.80
CA VAL A 260 1.17 -8.03 9.57
C VAL A 260 1.51 -9.38 8.94
N THR A 261 2.37 -9.39 7.95
CA THR A 261 2.90 -10.63 7.37
C THR A 261 4.22 -10.99 8.04
N VAL A 262 4.27 -12.14 8.69
CA VAL A 262 5.51 -12.74 9.21
C VAL A 262 5.99 -13.77 8.19
N VAL A 263 7.23 -13.63 7.74
CA VAL A 263 7.86 -14.50 6.75
C VAL A 263 9.04 -15.16 7.39
N THR A 264 9.10 -16.49 7.33
CA THR A 264 10.26 -17.28 7.71
C THR A 264 10.91 -17.81 6.44
N LEU A 265 12.17 -17.50 6.23
CA LEU A 265 12.96 -17.93 5.09
C LEU A 265 13.79 -19.14 5.49
N GLU A 266 13.61 -20.24 4.80
CA GLU A 266 14.37 -21.47 4.97
C GLU A 266 15.42 -21.61 3.87
N GLU A 267 15.61 -22.82 3.36
CA GLU A 267 16.43 -23.07 2.17
C GLU A 267 15.91 -22.28 0.96
N LYS A 268 16.78 -22.06 -0.02
CA LYS A 268 16.41 -21.36 -1.24
C LYS A 268 15.12 -21.90 -1.87
N GLY A 269 14.18 -21.00 -2.15
CA GLY A 269 12.87 -21.32 -2.71
C GLY A 269 11.83 -21.79 -1.70
N LYS A 270 12.18 -21.89 -0.41
CA LYS A 270 11.24 -22.24 0.65
C LYS A 270 10.96 -21.08 1.59
N ILE A 271 9.70 -20.72 1.70
CA ILE A 271 9.20 -19.69 2.61
C ILE A 271 8.01 -20.25 3.39
N GLU A 272 7.93 -19.89 4.66
CA GLU A 272 6.73 -20.04 5.47
C GLU A 272 6.16 -18.65 5.76
N ARG A 273 4.83 -18.50 5.74
CA ARG A 273 4.16 -17.21 5.99
C ARG A 273 3.06 -17.37 7.01
N ARG A 274 2.97 -16.39 7.88
CA ARG A 274 1.92 -16.29 8.88
C ARG A 274 1.38 -14.85 8.91
N PHE A 275 0.07 -14.72 9.11
CA PHE A 275 -0.61 -13.44 9.11
C PHE A 275 -1.15 -13.15 10.51
N ILE A 276 -0.70 -12.05 11.10
CA ILE A 276 -1.15 -11.63 12.43
C ILE A 276 -2.12 -10.48 12.28
N ARG A 277 -3.37 -10.70 12.66
CA ARG A 277 -4.44 -9.71 12.54
C ARG A 277 -4.10 -8.44 13.31
N LEU A 278 -4.33 -7.30 12.67
CA LEU A 278 -4.32 -5.98 13.28
C LEU A 278 -5.75 -5.57 13.64
N VAL A 279 -5.94 -5.13 14.87
CA VAL A 279 -7.24 -4.67 15.38
C VAL A 279 -7.13 -3.17 15.64
N PRO A 280 -7.92 -2.32 14.94
CA PRO A 280 -7.93 -0.88 15.15
C PRO A 280 -8.60 -0.51 16.49
N LEU A 281 -8.51 0.75 16.92
CA LEU A 281 -9.32 1.30 18.01
C LEU A 281 -10.80 1.33 17.62
N HIS A 282 -11.07 1.86 16.43
CA HIS A 282 -12.40 1.96 15.85
C HIS A 282 -12.39 1.30 14.46
N ASP A 283 -13.27 0.31 14.27
CA ASP A 283 -13.40 -0.37 12.97
C ASP A 283 -14.35 0.42 12.06
N TRP A 284 -14.50 -0.04 10.83
CA TRP A 284 -15.30 0.62 9.79
C TRP A 284 -16.53 -0.21 9.48
N HIS A 285 -17.71 0.44 9.43
CA HIS A 285 -18.98 -0.20 9.14
C HIS A 285 -19.76 0.54 8.07
N ASP A 286 -20.30 -0.21 7.12
CA ASP A 286 -21.22 0.28 6.11
C ASP A 286 -22.62 -0.24 6.46
N ILE A 287 -23.49 0.63 6.98
CA ILE A 287 -24.82 0.27 7.45
C ILE A 287 -25.90 0.89 6.58
N ARG A 288 -26.97 0.16 6.36
CA ARG A 288 -28.04 0.52 5.45
C ARG A 288 -29.40 0.20 6.06
N GLY A 289 -30.34 1.13 5.97
CA GLY A 289 -31.71 0.96 6.45
C GLY A 289 -32.49 2.25 6.39
N THR A 290 -33.74 2.23 6.87
CA THR A 290 -34.51 3.45 7.06
C THR A 290 -34.02 4.19 8.30
N TYR A 291 -34.29 5.50 8.35
CA TYR A 291 -33.95 6.32 9.52
C TYR A 291 -34.56 5.75 10.81
N GLU A 292 -35.83 5.28 10.78
CA GLU A 292 -36.51 4.68 11.92
C GLU A 292 -35.81 3.41 12.40
N GLU A 293 -35.45 2.50 11.48
CA GLU A 293 -34.71 1.28 11.80
C GLU A 293 -33.36 1.58 12.43
N LEU A 294 -32.55 2.45 11.77
CA LEU A 294 -31.19 2.74 12.21
C LEU A 294 -31.14 3.55 13.51
N THR A 295 -32.21 4.30 13.87
CA THR A 295 -32.31 5.02 15.14
C THR A 295 -33.02 4.24 16.24
N SER A 296 -33.53 3.03 15.94
CA SER A 296 -34.08 2.12 16.94
C SER A 296 -33.00 1.64 17.90
N ARG A 297 -33.27 1.66 19.19
CA ARG A 297 -32.31 1.21 20.22
C ARG A 297 -31.89 -0.24 20.04
N ASP A 298 -32.79 -1.09 19.55
CA ASP A 298 -32.51 -2.51 19.32
C ASP A 298 -31.51 -2.71 18.17
N TYR A 299 -31.33 -1.74 17.27
CA TYR A 299 -30.39 -1.80 16.18
C TYR A 299 -28.94 -1.52 16.60
N TYR A 300 -28.71 -0.50 17.44
CA TYR A 300 -27.37 -0.04 17.72
C TYR A 300 -26.88 -0.38 19.13
N ILE A 301 -27.75 -0.62 20.11
CA ILE A 301 -27.34 -0.98 21.48
C ILE A 301 -26.65 -2.34 21.49
N GLY A 302 -25.47 -2.40 22.10
CA GLY A 302 -24.66 -3.62 22.18
C GLY A 302 -23.85 -3.92 20.92
N THR A 303 -23.86 -3.02 19.96
CA THR A 303 -23.00 -3.06 18.78
C THR A 303 -21.85 -2.04 18.90
N PRO A 304 -20.74 -2.18 18.16
CA PRO A 304 -19.68 -1.19 18.14
C PRO A 304 -20.02 0.08 17.34
N TYR A 305 -21.14 0.12 16.63
CA TYR A 305 -21.51 1.15 15.65
C TYR A 305 -21.52 2.58 16.21
N GLN A 306 -21.77 2.75 17.52
CA GLN A 306 -21.83 4.06 18.14
C GLN A 306 -20.47 4.76 18.15
N GLU A 307 -19.38 4.00 18.36
CA GLU A 307 -18.03 4.53 18.49
C GLU A 307 -17.18 4.30 17.24
N ASP A 308 -17.48 3.24 16.47
CA ASP A 308 -16.76 2.92 15.24
C ASP A 308 -17.06 3.89 14.09
N PHE A 309 -16.21 3.89 13.07
CA PHE A 309 -16.41 4.70 11.87
C PHE A 309 -17.54 4.13 11.04
N THR A 310 -18.58 4.93 10.79
CA THR A 310 -19.76 4.48 10.07
C THR A 310 -19.99 5.27 8.78
N ARG A 311 -20.35 4.57 7.72
CA ARG A 311 -21.06 5.09 6.56
C ARG A 311 -22.49 4.64 6.66
N ILE A 312 -23.45 5.57 6.56
CA ILE A 312 -24.89 5.27 6.63
C ILE A 312 -25.51 5.52 5.27
N THR A 313 -26.22 4.52 4.75
CA THR A 313 -27.07 4.65 3.56
C THR A 313 -28.52 4.60 3.96
N LEU A 314 -29.21 5.74 3.95
CA LEU A 314 -30.63 5.83 4.22
C LEU A 314 -31.44 5.40 3.00
N THR A 315 -32.45 4.56 3.25
CA THR A 315 -33.37 4.06 2.21
C THR A 315 -34.72 4.79 2.20
N ASP A 316 -34.87 5.82 3.03
CA ASP A 316 -36.08 6.63 3.11
C ASP A 316 -36.34 7.35 1.77
N GLU A 317 -37.60 7.29 1.30
CA GLU A 317 -38.02 7.93 0.05
C GLU A 317 -38.08 9.48 0.19
N THR A 318 -38.21 9.97 1.41
CA THR A 318 -38.24 11.40 1.74
C THR A 318 -36.99 11.81 2.52
N ASP A 319 -36.48 13.01 2.25
CA ASP A 319 -35.32 13.53 2.95
C ASP A 319 -35.64 13.74 4.43
N ILE A 320 -34.76 13.26 5.30
CA ILE A 320 -34.85 13.49 6.74
C ILE A 320 -34.21 14.85 7.07
N PRO A 321 -34.96 15.82 7.62
CA PRO A 321 -34.40 17.12 7.99
C PRO A 321 -33.29 16.94 9.04
N ASP A 322 -32.12 17.54 8.81
CA ASP A 322 -30.94 17.44 9.67
C ASP A 322 -30.55 15.99 10.03
N ALA A 323 -30.59 15.09 9.01
CA ALA A 323 -30.27 13.67 9.22
C ALA A 323 -28.88 13.47 9.82
N VAL A 324 -27.87 14.21 9.32
CA VAL A 324 -26.47 14.09 9.82
C VAL A 324 -26.39 14.45 11.29
N GLY A 325 -26.98 15.59 11.71
CA GLY A 325 -26.97 16.04 13.11
C GLY A 325 -27.63 15.01 14.02
N LYS A 326 -28.81 14.53 13.61
CA LYS A 326 -29.56 13.51 14.38
C LYS A 326 -28.83 12.16 14.48
N LEU A 327 -28.30 11.67 13.37
CA LEU A 327 -27.55 10.39 13.36
C LEU A 327 -26.26 10.48 14.18
N ARG A 328 -25.57 11.62 14.19
CA ARG A 328 -24.36 11.83 15.00
C ARG A 328 -24.62 11.81 16.51
N THR A 329 -25.87 11.94 16.96
CA THR A 329 -26.22 11.76 18.38
C THR A 329 -26.17 10.28 18.79
N ILE A 330 -26.16 9.34 17.83
CA ILE A 330 -26.11 7.90 18.02
C ILE A 330 -24.75 7.37 17.53
N TYR A 331 -24.38 7.71 16.31
CA TYR A 331 -23.17 7.26 15.63
C TYR A 331 -22.13 8.38 15.68
N HIS A 332 -21.36 8.43 16.75
CA HIS A 332 -20.47 9.55 17.06
C HIS A 332 -19.41 9.79 15.98
N ASN A 333 -18.99 8.71 15.32
CA ASN A 333 -18.01 8.73 14.23
C ASN A 333 -18.65 8.51 12.87
N LEU A 334 -19.85 9.08 12.64
CA LEU A 334 -20.46 9.10 11.30
C LEU A 334 -19.57 9.87 10.32
N MET A 335 -18.98 9.14 9.38
CA MET A 335 -18.05 9.66 8.37
C MET A 335 -18.76 10.10 7.10
N GLU A 336 -19.79 9.38 6.69
CA GLU A 336 -20.50 9.62 5.43
C GLU A 336 -21.97 9.25 5.55
N LEU A 337 -22.84 10.11 5.00
CA LEU A 337 -24.27 9.84 4.84
C LEU A 337 -24.62 9.79 3.36
N ARG A 338 -25.25 8.71 2.94
CA ARG A 338 -25.78 8.50 1.59
C ARG A 338 -27.30 8.29 1.62
N TYR A 339 -27.93 8.50 0.48
CA TYR A 339 -29.33 8.13 0.25
C TYR A 339 -29.41 7.15 -0.92
N ASP A 340 -30.18 6.08 -0.75
CA ASP A 340 -30.53 5.15 -1.81
C ASP A 340 -32.06 5.06 -1.92
N ASN A 341 -32.66 6.02 -2.61
CA ASN A 341 -34.08 6.13 -2.84
C ASN A 341 -34.38 6.33 -4.34
N LYS A 342 -35.69 6.37 -4.71
CA LYS A 342 -36.07 6.51 -6.12
C LYS A 342 -35.45 7.75 -6.78
N ARG A 343 -35.34 8.86 -6.03
CA ARG A 343 -34.76 10.11 -6.54
C ARG A 343 -33.28 9.95 -6.85
N THR A 344 -32.49 9.38 -5.93
CA THR A 344 -31.06 9.17 -6.13
C THR A 344 -30.83 8.15 -7.25
N ARG A 345 -31.62 7.07 -7.31
CA ARG A 345 -31.55 6.08 -8.41
C ARG A 345 -31.91 6.68 -9.75
N ALA A 346 -32.95 7.54 -9.84
CA ALA A 346 -33.30 8.24 -11.07
C ALA A 346 -32.23 9.25 -11.51
N GLY A 347 -31.54 9.90 -10.55
CA GLY A 347 -30.36 10.72 -10.81
C GLY A 347 -29.18 9.90 -11.31
N TYR A 348 -28.97 8.71 -10.73
CA TYR A 348 -27.93 7.76 -11.20
C TYR A 348 -28.21 7.22 -12.60
N SER A 349 -29.46 6.99 -12.99
CA SER A 349 -29.77 6.55 -14.37
C SER A 349 -29.48 7.62 -15.43
N VAL A 350 -29.43 8.89 -15.06
CA VAL A 350 -28.92 9.99 -15.89
C VAL A 350 -27.39 10.05 -15.85
N ILE A 351 -26.76 9.53 -14.80
CA ILE A 351 -25.31 9.49 -14.53
C ILE A 351 -24.71 8.08 -14.79
N GLU A 352 -25.52 7.06 -15.12
CA GLU A 352 -25.02 5.73 -15.54
C GLU A 352 -24.09 5.79 -16.77
N GLY A 353 -24.05 6.96 -17.46
CA GLY A 353 -22.92 7.31 -18.32
C GLY A 353 -21.61 7.60 -17.55
N THR A 354 -21.60 7.72 -16.21
CA THR A 354 -20.40 8.06 -15.42
C THR A 354 -19.90 6.93 -14.51
N ALA A 355 -20.70 5.89 -14.22
CA ALA A 355 -20.19 4.68 -13.54
C ALA A 355 -19.15 3.93 -14.39
N ASP A 356 -19.10 4.23 -15.67
CA ASP A 356 -18.07 3.78 -16.62
C ASP A 356 -16.81 4.66 -16.57
N VAL A 357 -16.83 5.80 -15.85
CA VAL A 357 -15.70 6.73 -15.75
C VAL A 357 -14.53 6.11 -14.99
N GLU A 358 -14.80 5.34 -13.95
CA GLU A 358 -13.77 4.64 -13.16
C GLU A 358 -13.09 3.48 -13.93
N ARG A 359 -13.68 3.05 -15.06
CA ARG A 359 -13.15 1.97 -15.92
C ARG A 359 -12.55 2.46 -17.22
N LYS A 360 -12.73 3.74 -17.57
CA LYS A 360 -12.28 4.33 -18.82
C LYS A 360 -10.94 5.06 -18.65
N SER A 361 -10.10 4.93 -19.65
CA SER A 361 -8.87 5.73 -19.73
C SER A 361 -9.19 7.23 -19.89
N PRO A 362 -8.29 8.15 -19.51
CA PRO A 362 -8.46 9.58 -19.75
C PRO A 362 -8.74 9.90 -21.22
N LEU A 363 -8.13 9.16 -22.14
CA LEU A 363 -8.37 9.31 -23.56
C LEU A 363 -9.80 8.96 -23.92
N GLU A 364 -10.31 7.82 -23.44
CA GLU A 364 -11.68 7.38 -23.68
C GLU A 364 -12.72 8.36 -23.08
N LEU A 365 -12.43 8.90 -21.88
CA LEU A 365 -13.26 9.92 -21.26
C LEU A 365 -13.30 11.22 -22.07
N PHE A 366 -12.13 11.63 -22.56
CA PHE A 366 -12.03 12.82 -23.41
C PHE A 366 -12.71 12.62 -24.75
N GLU A 367 -12.54 11.46 -25.39
CA GLU A 367 -13.22 11.10 -26.64
C GLU A 367 -14.74 11.12 -26.49
N GLU A 368 -15.25 10.59 -25.37
CA GLU A 368 -16.69 10.60 -25.09
C GLU A 368 -17.22 12.02 -24.86
N LEU A 369 -16.50 12.84 -24.09
CA LEU A 369 -16.86 14.24 -23.88
C LEU A 369 -16.80 15.02 -25.19
N TYR A 370 -15.75 14.82 -25.98
CA TYR A 370 -15.59 15.48 -27.28
C TYR A 370 -16.73 15.11 -28.24
N ARG A 371 -17.10 13.83 -28.30
CA ARG A 371 -18.23 13.35 -29.13
C ARG A 371 -19.58 13.91 -28.66
N LYS A 372 -19.79 14.07 -27.35
CA LYS A 372 -21.00 14.70 -26.80
C LYS A 372 -21.11 16.19 -27.17
N GLN A 373 -19.98 16.88 -27.31
CA GLN A 373 -19.94 18.31 -27.62
C GLN A 373 -19.89 18.65 -29.11
N ASN A 374 -19.30 17.78 -29.94
CA ASN A 374 -18.95 18.11 -31.32
C ASN A 374 -19.64 17.24 -32.37
N ALA A 375 -20.56 16.33 -31.99
CA ALA A 375 -21.26 15.38 -32.86
C ALA A 375 -20.37 14.36 -33.62
N ASP A 376 -19.06 14.65 -33.76
CA ASP A 376 -18.06 13.79 -34.38
C ASP A 376 -17.02 13.34 -33.34
N GLY A 377 -16.37 12.17 -33.56
CA GLY A 377 -15.27 11.67 -32.74
C GLY A 377 -13.95 12.38 -33.04
N LEU A 378 -12.96 12.17 -32.19
CA LEU A 378 -11.59 12.62 -32.46
C LEU A 378 -11.04 11.96 -33.74
N ASP A 379 -10.33 12.71 -34.55
CA ASP A 379 -9.54 12.13 -35.63
C ASP A 379 -8.25 11.48 -35.11
N LYS A 380 -7.59 10.72 -35.95
CA LYS A 380 -6.39 9.98 -35.56
C LYS A 380 -5.26 10.86 -35.03
N VAL A 381 -5.07 12.05 -35.62
CA VAL A 381 -4.03 13.01 -35.25
C VAL A 381 -4.35 13.62 -33.86
N GLN A 382 -5.61 13.96 -33.62
CA GLN A 382 -6.09 14.47 -32.34
C GLN A 382 -5.96 13.43 -31.23
N SER A 383 -6.33 12.16 -31.50
CA SER A 383 -6.21 11.06 -30.53
C SER A 383 -4.74 10.76 -30.18
N GLU A 384 -3.84 10.71 -31.17
CA GLU A 384 -2.40 10.54 -30.96
C GLU A 384 -1.79 11.71 -30.15
N TYR A 385 -2.17 12.95 -30.47
CA TYR A 385 -1.70 14.12 -29.75
C TYR A 385 -2.14 14.10 -28.28
N LEU A 386 -3.42 13.79 -28.02
CA LEU A 386 -3.95 13.69 -26.66
C LEU A 386 -3.29 12.58 -25.87
N SER A 387 -3.09 11.40 -26.46
CA SER A 387 -2.39 10.30 -25.82
C SER A 387 -0.98 10.70 -25.36
N GLN A 388 -0.23 11.40 -26.24
CA GLN A 388 1.10 11.90 -25.89
C GLN A 388 1.06 12.98 -24.80
N LYS A 389 0.07 13.85 -24.79
CA LYS A 389 -0.09 14.88 -23.75
C LYS A 389 -0.49 14.28 -22.40
N ILE A 390 -1.43 13.35 -22.43
CA ILE A 390 -1.85 12.62 -21.23
C ILE A 390 -0.65 11.88 -20.62
N ALA A 391 0.12 11.16 -21.42
CA ALA A 391 1.34 10.47 -20.97
C ALA A 391 2.34 11.44 -20.31
N LYS A 392 2.62 12.59 -20.95
CA LYS A 392 3.54 13.61 -20.39
C LYS A 392 3.07 14.19 -19.07
N ILE A 393 1.78 14.51 -18.94
CA ILE A 393 1.21 15.06 -17.71
C ILE A 393 1.30 14.02 -16.58
N TRP A 394 1.01 12.75 -16.88
CA TRP A 394 1.08 11.67 -15.91
C TRP A 394 2.52 11.31 -15.49
N GLU A 395 3.46 11.45 -16.39
CA GLU A 395 4.88 11.25 -16.08
C GLU A 395 5.48 12.43 -15.27
N GLY A 396 4.72 13.50 -15.06
CA GLY A 396 5.19 14.70 -14.34
C GLY A 396 6.24 15.49 -15.10
N ILE A 397 6.25 15.40 -16.42
CA ILE A 397 7.13 16.17 -17.32
C ILE A 397 6.27 17.28 -17.95
N GLU A 398 6.26 18.45 -17.34
CA GLU A 398 5.96 19.70 -18.04
C GLU A 398 7.21 20.29 -18.67
#